data_1f009a05a138d02349ca8ed5d2dc7f68
#
_entry.id   1f009a05a138d02349ca8ed5d2dc7f68
#
_cell.length_a   1.000
_cell.length_b   1.000
_cell.length_c   1.000
_cell.angle_alpha   90.00
_cell.angle_beta   90.00
_cell.angle_gamma   90.00
#
_symmetry.space_group_name_H-M   'P 1'
#
loop_
_entity.id
_entity.type
_entity.pdbx_description
1 polymer ?
#
loop_
_entity_poly.entity_id
_entity_poly.type
_entity_poly.pdbx_seq_one_letter_code
_entity_poly.pdbx_strand_id
1 'polypeptide(L)'
;TIKNLLLIIDKESLHNDRCLTGHSNILPPAISGISNFKFQKEFCQAFFYPNFLLPYLDYKLFHTYRPYMKGVINPYGSTRNPVTNDVLNPREEMIKEEGDKYWENRKGEFTKEKMKNYRDGKYREAPQVLREKQVSLLQEIKWICRKHDTDVKIIISPDYLQVNISPADVKTLKRFFGKRNVFDFTGINEYTEDIHNYYEPGHYRPALGKRLMEKIYEPYILSPNAKSPASPSPGTI
;
A
#
# COMPACT_ATOMS: atom_id res chain seq x y z
N THR A 1 -6.33 19.65 10.53
CA THR A 1 -5.20 18.88 11.08
C THR A 1 -5.54 17.39 11.04
N ILE A 2 -4.64 16.57 10.50
CA ILE A 2 -4.78 15.11 10.50
C ILE A 2 -4.40 14.62 11.90
N LYS A 3 -5.33 13.94 12.58
CA LYS A 3 -5.09 13.45 13.94
C LYS A 3 -4.50 12.03 13.94
N ASN A 4 -4.87 11.21 12.97
CA ASN A 4 -4.41 9.83 12.89
C ASN A 4 -3.84 9.57 11.49
N LEU A 5 -2.65 8.99 11.43
CA LEU A 5 -1.99 8.55 10.21
C LEU A 5 -1.69 7.06 10.31
N LEU A 6 -2.24 6.29 9.38
CA LEU A 6 -1.86 4.91 9.16
C LEU A 6 -0.97 4.83 7.93
N LEU A 7 0.30 4.50 8.13
CA LEU A 7 1.27 4.33 7.06
C LEU A 7 1.47 2.84 6.77
N ILE A 8 1.06 2.41 5.60
CA ILE A 8 1.24 1.04 5.13
C ILE A 8 2.47 1.01 4.24
N ILE A 9 3.42 0.17 4.58
CA ILE A 9 4.70 0.04 3.87
C ILE A 9 5.01 -1.43 3.59
N ASP A 10 5.80 -1.63 2.58
CA ASP A 10 6.42 -2.91 2.23
C ASP A 10 7.93 -2.70 1.93
N LYS A 11 8.64 -3.77 1.62
CA LYS A 11 10.08 -3.70 1.31
C LYS A 11 10.38 -2.85 0.08
N GLU A 12 9.48 -2.83 -0.91
CA GLU A 12 9.68 -2.07 -2.15
C GLU A 12 9.47 -0.58 -1.93
N SER A 13 8.43 -0.21 -1.17
CA SER A 13 8.16 1.19 -0.81
C SER A 13 9.27 1.79 0.05
N LEU A 14 9.87 1.00 0.95
CA LEU A 14 11.02 1.45 1.75
C LEU A 14 12.30 1.61 0.92
N HIS A 15 12.46 0.81 -0.13
CA HIS A 15 13.62 0.91 -1.02
C HIS A 15 13.59 2.16 -1.90
N ASN A 16 12.39 2.63 -2.25
CA ASN A 16 12.23 3.73 -3.18
C ASN A 16 12.56 5.08 -2.52
N ASP A 17 13.62 5.73 -3.01
CA ASP A 17 14.06 7.05 -2.55
C ASP A 17 13.80 8.15 -3.59
N ARG A 18 13.08 7.84 -4.66
CA ARG A 18 12.86 8.76 -5.78
C ARG A 18 11.55 9.51 -5.60
N CYS A 19 11.61 10.82 -5.79
CA CYS A 19 10.40 11.61 -6.00
C CYS A 19 9.82 11.24 -7.37
N LEU A 20 8.67 10.54 -7.35
CA LEU A 20 7.97 10.21 -8.58
C LEU A 20 7.38 11.48 -9.18
N THR A 21 7.62 11.69 -10.48
CA THR A 21 7.12 12.84 -11.24
C THR A 21 6.01 12.42 -12.20
N GLY A 22 5.36 13.40 -12.81
CA GLY A 22 4.28 13.19 -13.78
C GLY A 22 2.87 13.23 -13.15
N HIS A 23 1.86 13.20 -14.03
CA HIS A 23 0.46 13.40 -13.67
C HIS A 23 -0.09 12.45 -12.59
N SER A 24 0.43 11.22 -12.51
CA SER A 24 -0.01 10.24 -11.51
C SER A 24 0.50 10.52 -10.08
N ASN A 25 1.51 11.39 -9.95
CA ASN A 25 2.18 11.65 -8.69
C ASN A 25 2.14 13.13 -8.29
N ILE A 26 1.59 14.00 -9.15
CA ILE A 26 1.50 15.42 -8.87
C ILE A 26 0.36 15.70 -7.87
N LEU A 27 0.70 16.37 -6.79
CA LEU A 27 -0.31 16.76 -5.80
C LEU A 27 -1.11 17.98 -6.25
N PRO A 28 -2.40 18.07 -5.90
CA PRO A 28 -3.22 19.25 -6.18
C PRO A 28 -2.57 20.56 -5.69
N PRO A 29 -2.81 21.69 -6.37
CA PRO A 29 -2.24 22.98 -6.00
C PRO A 29 -2.46 23.40 -4.56
N ALA A 30 -3.64 23.10 -4.02
CA ALA A 30 -4.00 23.39 -2.63
C ALA A 30 -3.11 22.68 -1.59
N ILE A 31 -2.44 21.57 -1.97
CA ILE A 31 -1.56 20.80 -1.09
C ILE A 31 -0.09 21.09 -1.41
N SER A 32 0.25 21.10 -2.69
CA SER A 32 1.64 21.21 -3.17
C SER A 32 2.17 22.64 -3.30
N GLY A 33 1.25 23.64 -3.34
CA GLY A 33 1.62 25.04 -3.60
C GLY A 33 2.04 25.33 -5.05
N ILE A 34 1.96 24.33 -5.96
CA ILE A 34 2.24 24.57 -7.39
C ILE A 34 1.11 25.40 -8.02
N SER A 35 1.40 26.08 -9.14
CA SER A 35 0.36 26.81 -9.87
C SER A 35 -0.66 25.87 -10.52
N ASN A 36 -1.91 26.34 -10.63
CA ASN A 36 -2.95 25.62 -11.37
C ASN A 36 -2.54 25.34 -12.82
N PHE A 37 -1.82 26.26 -13.45
CA PHE A 37 -1.33 26.09 -14.80
C PHE A 37 -0.36 24.89 -14.90
N LYS A 38 0.61 24.81 -13.99
CA LYS A 38 1.55 23.67 -13.96
C LYS A 38 0.83 22.36 -13.74
N PHE A 39 -0.12 22.33 -12.81
CA PHE A 39 -0.94 21.14 -12.53
C PHE A 39 -1.71 20.70 -13.77
N GLN A 40 -2.46 21.61 -14.42
CA GLN A 40 -3.24 21.29 -15.62
C GLN A 40 -2.37 20.90 -16.81
N LYS A 41 -1.20 21.52 -16.96
CA LYS A 41 -0.24 21.17 -18.02
C LYS A 41 0.20 19.71 -17.95
N GLU A 42 0.48 19.17 -16.76
CA GLU A 42 0.87 17.77 -16.60
C GLU A 42 -0.24 16.82 -17.07
N PHE A 43 -1.50 17.10 -16.76
CA PHE A 43 -2.62 16.30 -17.24
C PHE A 43 -2.86 16.45 -18.74
N CYS A 44 -2.76 17.67 -19.28
CA CYS A 44 -2.83 17.88 -20.72
C CYS A 44 -1.75 17.08 -21.47
N GLN A 45 -0.51 17.14 -21.00
CA GLN A 45 0.58 16.37 -21.62
C GLN A 45 0.31 14.87 -21.57
N ALA A 46 -0.17 14.36 -20.43
CA ALA A 46 -0.53 12.96 -20.26
C ALA A 46 -1.69 12.54 -21.19
N PHE A 47 -2.69 13.41 -21.34
CA PHE A 47 -3.84 13.16 -22.24
C PHE A 47 -3.42 13.02 -23.69
N PHE A 48 -2.49 13.88 -24.15
CA PHE A 48 -1.99 13.85 -25.54
C PHE A 48 -0.93 12.77 -25.79
N TYR A 49 -0.59 11.96 -24.78
CA TYR A 49 0.31 10.85 -24.99
C TYR A 49 -0.36 9.80 -25.90
N PRO A 50 0.28 9.37 -27.02
CA PRO A 50 -0.36 8.48 -27.99
C PRO A 50 -0.91 7.19 -27.37
N ASN A 51 -0.20 6.61 -26.39
CA ASN A 51 -0.63 5.39 -25.71
C ASN A 51 -1.90 5.56 -24.86
N PHE A 52 -2.28 6.80 -24.53
CA PHE A 52 -3.55 7.12 -23.88
C PHE A 52 -4.58 7.63 -24.90
N LEU A 53 -4.20 8.59 -25.74
CA LEU A 53 -5.12 9.30 -26.63
C LEU A 53 -5.74 8.37 -27.67
N LEU A 54 -4.95 7.50 -28.32
CA LEU A 54 -5.45 6.59 -29.36
C LEU A 54 -6.48 5.59 -28.83
N PRO A 55 -6.20 4.84 -27.74
CA PRO A 55 -7.21 4.00 -27.12
C PRO A 55 -8.46 4.76 -26.67
N TYR A 56 -8.30 5.95 -26.13
CA TYR A 56 -9.40 6.79 -25.67
C TYR A 56 -10.30 7.22 -26.82
N LEU A 57 -9.73 7.74 -27.92
CA LEU A 57 -10.49 8.17 -29.09
C LEU A 57 -11.17 7.00 -29.78
N ASP A 58 -10.49 5.88 -29.97
CA ASP A 58 -11.07 4.67 -30.55
C ASP A 58 -12.27 4.19 -29.73
N TYR A 59 -12.12 4.09 -28.41
CA TYR A 59 -13.23 3.68 -27.54
C TYR A 59 -14.38 4.70 -27.57
N LYS A 60 -14.10 5.99 -27.63
CA LYS A 60 -15.13 7.05 -27.69
C LYS A 60 -15.90 7.06 -29.01
N LEU A 61 -15.24 6.72 -30.12
CA LEU A 61 -15.84 6.69 -31.45
C LEU A 61 -16.64 5.40 -31.71
N PHE A 62 -16.11 4.28 -31.28
CA PHE A 62 -16.67 2.97 -31.63
C PHE A 62 -17.34 2.24 -30.46
N HIS A 63 -17.20 2.71 -29.23
CA HIS A 63 -17.73 2.10 -28.00
C HIS A 63 -17.40 0.60 -27.86
N THR A 64 -16.30 0.15 -28.48
CA THR A 64 -15.87 -1.24 -28.49
C THR A 64 -14.53 -1.34 -27.79
N TYR A 65 -14.46 -2.16 -26.72
CA TYR A 65 -13.20 -2.45 -26.05
C TYR A 65 -12.34 -3.40 -26.88
N ARG A 66 -11.07 -3.05 -27.05
CA ARG A 66 -10.07 -3.88 -27.75
C ARG A 66 -8.88 -4.18 -26.83
N PRO A 67 -8.19 -5.34 -27.00
CA PRO A 67 -7.12 -5.78 -26.11
C PRO A 67 -6.01 -4.76 -25.86
N TYR A 68 -5.66 -3.95 -26.88
CA TYR A 68 -4.61 -2.93 -26.75
C TYR A 68 -5.00 -1.73 -25.84
N MET A 69 -6.29 -1.59 -25.54
CA MET A 69 -6.80 -0.56 -24.64
C MET A 69 -6.62 -0.90 -23.16
N LYS A 70 -6.11 -2.09 -22.87
CA LYS A 70 -5.87 -2.57 -21.50
C LYS A 70 -5.01 -1.58 -20.71
N GLY A 71 -5.49 -1.19 -19.53
CA GLY A 71 -4.83 -0.21 -18.65
C GLY A 71 -5.17 1.25 -18.92
N VAL A 72 -5.87 1.55 -20.05
CA VAL A 72 -6.37 2.88 -20.39
C VAL A 72 -7.88 2.95 -20.24
N ILE A 73 -8.58 1.98 -20.81
CA ILE A 73 -10.03 1.90 -20.77
C ILE A 73 -10.43 0.79 -19.82
N ASN A 74 -11.32 1.12 -18.88
CA ASN A 74 -11.99 0.14 -18.05
C ASN A 74 -13.41 -0.08 -18.59
N PRO A 75 -13.66 -1.18 -19.32
CA PRO A 75 -14.97 -1.44 -19.90
C PRO A 75 -16.05 -1.76 -18.86
N TYR A 76 -15.64 -2.12 -17.64
CA TYR A 76 -16.54 -2.50 -16.56
C TYR A 76 -16.95 -1.31 -15.67
N GLY A 77 -16.48 -0.11 -16.00
CA GLY A 77 -16.77 1.08 -15.20
C GLY A 77 -15.97 1.20 -13.91
N SER A 78 -16.30 2.18 -13.09
CA SER A 78 -15.66 2.37 -11.79
C SER A 78 -16.31 1.47 -10.75
N THR A 79 -15.50 0.64 -10.09
CA THR A 79 -15.91 -0.16 -8.93
C THR A 79 -15.72 0.61 -7.62
N ARG A 80 -15.50 1.93 -7.69
CA ARG A 80 -15.26 2.78 -6.53
C ARG A 80 -16.57 3.13 -5.84
N ASN A 81 -16.62 2.88 -4.53
CA ASN A 81 -17.72 3.33 -3.68
C ASN A 81 -17.68 4.87 -3.58
N PRO A 82 -18.76 5.60 -3.95
CA PRO A 82 -18.74 7.06 -3.95
C PRO A 82 -18.75 7.69 -2.55
N VAL A 83 -19.13 6.92 -1.52
CA VAL A 83 -19.20 7.39 -0.13
C VAL A 83 -17.88 7.13 0.60
N THR A 84 -17.40 5.90 0.57
CA THR A 84 -16.19 5.50 1.31
C THR A 84 -14.92 5.66 0.48
N ASN A 85 -15.04 5.87 -0.82
CA ASN A 85 -13.94 5.91 -1.79
C ASN A 85 -13.16 4.58 -1.93
N ASP A 86 -13.70 3.49 -1.37
CA ASP A 86 -13.13 2.17 -1.52
C ASP A 86 -13.23 1.69 -2.97
N VAL A 87 -12.19 1.01 -3.43
CA VAL A 87 -12.19 0.33 -4.71
C VAL A 87 -12.49 -1.14 -4.48
N LEU A 88 -13.62 -1.61 -5.01
CA LEU A 88 -13.93 -3.03 -5.00
C LEU A 88 -13.07 -3.73 -6.07
N ASN A 89 -12.29 -4.70 -5.65
CA ASN A 89 -11.52 -5.51 -6.58
C ASN A 89 -12.46 -6.50 -7.29
N PRO A 90 -12.53 -6.49 -8.64
CA PRO A 90 -13.38 -7.45 -9.37
C PRO A 90 -13.09 -8.92 -9.05
N ARG A 91 -11.90 -9.21 -8.56
CA ARG A 91 -11.51 -10.56 -8.13
C ARG A 91 -12.29 -11.06 -6.90
N GLU A 92 -12.87 -10.18 -6.09
CA GLU A 92 -13.77 -10.61 -4.99
C GLU A 92 -15.03 -11.28 -5.53
N GLU A 93 -15.63 -10.76 -6.59
CA GLU A 93 -16.78 -11.40 -7.24
C GLU A 93 -16.38 -12.73 -7.89
N MET A 94 -15.22 -12.77 -8.57
CA MET A 94 -14.70 -14.03 -9.13
C MET A 94 -14.48 -15.10 -8.06
N ILE A 95 -13.96 -14.70 -6.88
CA ILE A 95 -13.77 -15.63 -5.77
C ILE A 95 -15.11 -16.13 -5.22
N LYS A 96 -16.13 -15.26 -5.13
CA LYS A 96 -17.47 -15.66 -4.71
C LYS A 96 -18.10 -16.68 -5.68
N GLU A 97 -17.87 -16.50 -6.97
CA GLU A 97 -18.42 -17.37 -8.01
C GLU A 97 -17.63 -18.69 -8.14
N GLU A 98 -16.31 -18.63 -8.15
CA GLU A 98 -15.43 -19.76 -8.39
C GLU A 98 -15.10 -20.57 -7.12
N GLY A 99 -15.17 -19.95 -5.94
CA GLY A 99 -14.73 -20.55 -4.68
C GLY A 99 -13.26 -20.94 -4.74
N ASP A 100 -12.92 -22.12 -4.23
CA ASP A 100 -11.52 -22.61 -4.18
C ASP A 100 -10.90 -22.78 -5.57
N LYS A 101 -11.72 -22.96 -6.60
CA LYS A 101 -11.26 -23.05 -8.02
C LYS A 101 -10.55 -21.77 -8.45
N TYR A 102 -10.85 -20.64 -7.85
CA TYR A 102 -10.13 -19.38 -8.13
C TYR A 102 -8.62 -19.57 -7.99
N TRP A 103 -8.17 -20.10 -6.88
CA TRP A 103 -6.74 -20.32 -6.61
C TRP A 103 -6.19 -21.53 -7.39
N GLU A 104 -6.99 -22.59 -7.56
CA GLU A 104 -6.61 -23.75 -8.36
C GLU A 104 -6.30 -23.37 -9.80
N ASN A 105 -7.17 -22.55 -10.42
CA ASN A 105 -6.99 -22.05 -11.78
C ASN A 105 -5.79 -21.12 -11.93
N ARG A 106 -5.32 -20.53 -10.81
CA ARG A 106 -4.21 -19.54 -10.78
C ARG A 106 -2.96 -20.07 -10.10
N LYS A 107 -2.83 -21.38 -9.96
CA LYS A 107 -1.62 -22.02 -9.39
C LYS A 107 -0.32 -21.51 -10.01
N GLY A 108 -0.31 -21.19 -11.31
CA GLY A 108 0.85 -20.62 -12.00
C GLY A 108 1.30 -19.25 -11.46
N GLU A 109 0.39 -18.45 -10.92
CA GLU A 109 0.72 -17.17 -10.28
C GLU A 109 1.39 -17.37 -8.91
N PHE A 110 0.89 -18.34 -8.13
CA PHE A 110 1.35 -18.64 -6.77
C PHE A 110 2.50 -19.64 -6.70
N THR A 111 2.76 -20.42 -7.77
CA THR A 111 3.77 -21.48 -7.79
C THR A 111 4.90 -21.26 -8.78
N LYS A 112 5.12 -20.04 -9.24
CA LYS A 112 6.33 -19.69 -10.01
C LYS A 112 7.57 -20.18 -9.25
N GLU A 113 8.58 -20.62 -9.98
CA GLU A 113 9.80 -21.21 -9.41
C GLU A 113 10.43 -20.33 -8.32
N LYS A 114 10.42 -19.02 -8.54
CA LYS A 114 10.85 -18.04 -7.55
C LYS A 114 10.06 -18.11 -6.24
N MET A 115 8.74 -18.35 -6.31
CA MET A 115 7.87 -18.49 -5.13
C MET A 115 8.07 -19.80 -4.41
N LYS A 116 8.28 -20.91 -5.13
CA LYS A 116 8.62 -22.19 -4.52
C LYS A 116 9.86 -22.08 -3.64
N ASN A 117 10.85 -21.34 -4.10
CA ASN A 117 12.08 -21.10 -3.34
C ASN A 117 11.86 -20.26 -2.09
N TYR A 118 10.84 -19.39 -2.07
CA TYR A 118 10.55 -18.54 -0.91
C TYR A 118 9.59 -19.20 0.10
N ARG A 119 8.72 -20.10 -0.36
CA ARG A 119 7.75 -20.78 0.51
C ARG A 119 8.16 -22.20 0.90
N ASP A 120 9.44 -22.42 1.14
CA ASP A 120 10.00 -23.72 1.59
C ASP A 120 10.02 -23.88 3.12
N GLY A 121 9.36 -22.99 3.84
CA GLY A 121 9.32 -23.00 5.31
C GLY A 121 10.59 -22.49 6.00
N LYS A 122 11.58 -22.02 5.22
CA LYS A 122 12.82 -21.48 5.78
C LYS A 122 12.69 -19.97 6.03
N TYR A 123 13.26 -19.54 7.15
CA TYR A 123 13.42 -18.12 7.43
C TYR A 123 14.25 -17.43 6.35
N ARG A 124 13.73 -16.35 5.81
CA ARG A 124 14.41 -15.48 4.86
C ARG A 124 14.21 -14.03 5.22
N GLU A 125 15.22 -13.25 4.94
CA GLU A 125 15.30 -11.85 5.29
C GLU A 125 15.65 -11.03 4.05
N ALA A 126 14.90 -9.94 3.84
CA ALA A 126 15.24 -8.96 2.83
C ALA A 126 16.49 -8.17 3.26
N PRO A 127 17.31 -7.71 2.31
CA PRO A 127 18.44 -6.85 2.63
C PRO A 127 17.96 -5.54 3.27
N GLN A 128 18.81 -4.97 4.12
CA GLN A 128 18.57 -3.64 4.70
C GLN A 128 18.51 -2.59 3.59
N VAL A 129 17.42 -1.80 3.57
CA VAL A 129 17.15 -0.79 2.54
C VAL A 129 17.14 0.64 3.08
N LEU A 130 16.90 0.84 4.37
CA LEU A 130 16.93 2.17 4.97
C LEU A 130 18.37 2.70 5.03
N ARG A 131 18.67 3.59 4.10
CA ARG A 131 19.94 4.32 3.98
C ARG A 131 19.72 5.77 4.42
N GLU A 132 20.73 6.59 4.30
CA GLU A 132 20.72 7.98 4.75
C GLU A 132 19.53 8.78 4.23
N LYS A 133 19.21 8.67 2.93
CA LYS A 133 18.07 9.37 2.33
C LYS A 133 16.72 8.95 2.92
N GLN A 134 16.47 7.64 2.99
CA GLN A 134 15.23 7.11 3.56
C GLN A 134 15.10 7.48 5.04
N VAL A 135 16.20 7.42 5.77
CA VAL A 135 16.25 7.84 7.17
C VAL A 135 15.92 9.33 7.31
N SER A 136 16.45 10.19 6.44
CA SER A 136 16.12 11.63 6.41
C SER A 136 14.62 11.87 6.15
N LEU A 137 14.03 11.16 5.18
CA LEU A 137 12.59 11.24 4.91
C LEU A 137 11.74 10.80 6.11
N LEU A 138 12.12 9.71 6.78
CA LEU A 138 11.44 9.24 7.98
C LEU A 138 11.55 10.26 9.14
N GLN A 139 12.67 10.95 9.26
CA GLN A 139 12.85 12.04 10.23
C GLN A 139 11.91 13.21 9.93
N GLU A 140 11.77 13.58 8.66
CA GLU A 140 10.87 14.64 8.24
C GLU A 140 9.41 14.26 8.49
N ILE A 141 9.00 13.05 8.14
CA ILE A 141 7.64 12.54 8.43
C ILE A 141 7.37 12.60 9.93
N LYS A 142 8.30 12.11 10.75
CA LYS A 142 8.19 12.17 12.20
C LYS A 142 8.04 13.61 12.72
N TRP A 143 8.85 14.54 12.19
CA TRP A 143 8.79 15.95 12.58
C TRP A 143 7.43 16.56 12.24
N ILE A 144 6.91 16.33 11.00
CA ILE A 144 5.60 16.81 10.58
C ILE A 144 4.50 16.27 11.51
N CYS A 145 4.51 14.96 11.77
CA CYS A 145 3.52 14.34 12.64
C CYS A 145 3.53 14.92 14.06
N ARG A 146 4.72 15.12 14.63
CA ARG A 146 4.87 15.74 15.95
C ARG A 146 4.38 17.18 15.96
N LYS A 147 4.73 17.98 14.93
CA LYS A 147 4.30 19.39 14.82
C LYS A 147 2.77 19.52 14.79
N HIS A 148 2.08 18.54 14.25
CA HIS A 148 0.62 18.56 14.08
C HIS A 148 -0.13 17.70 15.11
N ASP A 149 0.56 17.14 16.08
CA ASP A 149 -0.02 16.23 17.09
C ASP A 149 -0.80 15.08 16.41
N THR A 150 -0.13 14.43 15.44
CA THR A 150 -0.67 13.31 14.68
C THR A 150 -0.19 11.99 15.29
N ASP A 151 -1.11 11.13 15.70
CA ASP A 151 -0.81 9.74 16.05
C ASP A 151 -0.47 8.94 14.80
N VAL A 152 0.66 8.25 14.80
CA VAL A 152 1.16 7.52 13.63
C VAL A 152 1.24 6.05 13.96
N LYS A 153 0.62 5.22 13.12
CA LYS A 153 0.81 3.77 13.13
C LYS A 153 1.39 3.32 11.81
N ILE A 154 2.34 2.40 11.86
CA ILE A 154 3.02 1.85 10.70
C ILE A 154 2.70 0.36 10.62
N ILE A 155 2.19 -0.06 9.48
CA ILE A 155 2.02 -1.46 9.10
C ILE A 155 3.12 -1.82 8.10
N ILE A 156 3.89 -2.85 8.42
CA ILE A 156 4.73 -3.51 7.44
C ILE A 156 3.90 -4.68 6.90
N SER A 157 3.50 -4.56 5.63
CA SER A 157 2.52 -5.43 4.99
C SER A 157 2.96 -6.90 4.94
N PRO A 158 2.04 -7.85 5.19
CA PRO A 158 2.30 -9.24 4.90
C PRO A 158 2.49 -9.47 3.40
N ASP A 159 3.37 -10.40 3.05
CA ASP A 159 3.64 -10.83 1.68
C ASP A 159 3.51 -12.35 1.59
N TYR A 160 2.80 -12.84 0.57
CA TYR A 160 2.66 -14.29 0.34
C TYR A 160 4.01 -15.01 0.18
N LEU A 161 5.06 -14.31 -0.24
CA LEU A 161 6.42 -14.87 -0.35
C LEU A 161 7.07 -15.17 1.01
N GLN A 162 6.50 -14.68 2.12
CA GLN A 162 6.97 -14.96 3.49
C GLN A 162 8.42 -14.48 3.76
N VAL A 163 8.86 -13.42 3.08
CA VAL A 163 10.17 -12.83 3.31
C VAL A 163 10.05 -11.80 4.43
N ASN A 164 10.84 -11.96 5.49
CA ASN A 164 10.92 -10.97 6.55
C ASN A 164 11.58 -9.69 6.04
N ILE A 165 11.08 -8.55 6.49
CA ILE A 165 11.83 -7.30 6.33
C ILE A 165 13.08 -7.32 7.19
N SER A 166 14.12 -6.56 6.81
CA SER A 166 15.35 -6.48 7.61
C SER A 166 15.07 -6.04 9.06
N PRO A 167 15.51 -6.82 10.06
CA PRO A 167 15.40 -6.42 11.47
C PRO A 167 16.04 -5.07 11.78
N ALA A 168 17.09 -4.69 11.04
CA ALA A 168 17.72 -3.39 11.16
C ALA A 168 16.78 -2.25 10.72
N ASP A 169 16.00 -2.46 9.65
CA ASP A 169 15.00 -1.51 9.19
C ASP A 169 13.84 -1.41 10.17
N VAL A 170 13.33 -2.55 10.67
CA VAL A 170 12.29 -2.58 11.72
C VAL A 170 12.76 -1.84 12.97
N LYS A 171 14.00 -2.06 13.40
CA LYS A 171 14.60 -1.36 14.55
C LYS A 171 14.64 0.15 14.32
N THR A 172 14.97 0.56 13.11
CA THR A 172 15.00 1.99 12.73
C THR A 172 13.60 2.59 12.76
N LEU A 173 12.60 1.94 12.17
CA LEU A 173 11.21 2.38 12.23
C LEU A 173 10.71 2.49 13.68
N LYS A 174 10.96 1.47 14.52
CA LYS A 174 10.60 1.48 15.94
C LYS A 174 11.29 2.59 16.74
N ARG A 175 12.51 2.96 16.38
CA ARG A 175 13.23 4.09 16.99
C ARG A 175 12.59 5.45 16.65
N PHE A 176 12.09 5.62 15.42
CA PHE A 176 11.46 6.87 15.00
C PHE A 176 10.03 7.01 15.50
N PHE A 177 9.22 5.97 15.41
CA PHE A 177 7.78 6.05 15.61
C PHE A 177 7.30 5.38 16.89
N GLY A 178 8.20 4.71 17.63
CA GLY A 178 7.87 4.01 18.85
C GLY A 178 7.53 2.53 18.64
N LYS A 179 7.92 1.67 19.58
CA LYS A 179 7.75 0.22 19.47
C LYS A 179 6.29 -0.22 19.33
N ARG A 180 5.36 0.52 19.99
CA ARG A 180 3.92 0.21 19.98
C ARG A 180 3.20 0.66 18.71
N ASN A 181 3.86 1.44 17.89
CA ASN A 181 3.28 2.02 16.67
C ASN A 181 3.78 1.36 15.39
N VAL A 182 4.67 0.38 15.47
CA VAL A 182 5.21 -0.34 14.31
C VAL A 182 4.84 -1.81 14.42
N PHE A 183 4.00 -2.25 13.50
CA PHE A 183 3.46 -3.59 13.42
C PHE A 183 4.05 -4.29 12.20
N ASP A 184 4.81 -5.34 12.46
CA ASP A 184 5.46 -6.13 11.41
C ASP A 184 4.68 -7.42 11.20
N PHE A 185 4.11 -7.58 10.01
CA PHE A 185 3.35 -8.74 9.60
C PHE A 185 4.07 -9.57 8.52
N THR A 186 5.36 -9.31 8.31
CA THR A 186 6.17 -10.02 7.31
C THR A 186 6.63 -11.40 7.81
N GLY A 187 7.18 -12.20 6.91
CA GLY A 187 7.69 -13.53 7.24
C GLY A 187 6.62 -14.61 7.35
N ILE A 188 6.95 -15.73 8.00
CA ILE A 188 6.07 -16.89 8.18
C ILE A 188 5.18 -16.66 9.39
N ASN A 189 3.88 -16.49 9.18
CA ASN A 189 2.90 -16.28 10.25
C ASN A 189 1.46 -16.54 9.75
N GLU A 190 0.48 -16.47 10.67
CA GLU A 190 -0.93 -16.70 10.39
C GLU A 190 -1.54 -15.80 9.29
N TYR A 191 -0.94 -14.65 8.99
CA TYR A 191 -1.40 -13.73 7.95
C TYR A 191 -0.87 -14.10 6.57
N THR A 192 0.27 -14.81 6.50
CA THR A 192 0.97 -15.14 5.26
C THR A 192 0.86 -16.60 4.84
N GLU A 193 0.40 -17.49 5.72
CA GLU A 193 0.34 -18.93 5.44
C GLU A 193 -0.81 -19.31 4.50
N ASP A 194 -1.98 -18.71 4.68
CA ASP A 194 -3.18 -19.06 3.93
C ASP A 194 -3.25 -18.34 2.59
N ILE A 195 -3.29 -19.11 1.48
CA ILE A 195 -3.44 -18.57 0.12
C ILE A 195 -4.74 -17.77 -0.05
N HIS A 196 -5.80 -18.14 0.68
CA HIS A 196 -7.10 -17.48 0.60
C HIS A 196 -7.09 -16.03 1.13
N ASN A 197 -6.03 -15.64 1.81
CA ASN A 197 -5.79 -14.26 2.20
C ASN A 197 -5.41 -13.36 1.02
N TYR A 198 -5.12 -13.91 -0.18
CA TYR A 198 -4.51 -13.18 -1.28
C TYR A 198 -5.29 -13.35 -2.58
N TYR A 199 -5.37 -12.28 -3.36
CA TYR A 199 -5.80 -12.33 -4.76
C TYR A 199 -4.70 -12.89 -5.66
N GLU A 200 -3.48 -12.50 -5.37
CA GLU A 200 -2.22 -12.85 -5.99
C GLU A 200 -1.09 -12.58 -4.99
N PRO A 201 0.13 -13.05 -5.19
CA PRO A 201 1.19 -12.98 -4.19
C PRO A 201 1.46 -11.59 -3.59
N GLY A 202 1.25 -10.53 -4.36
CA GLY A 202 1.52 -9.14 -3.93
C GLY A 202 0.32 -8.40 -3.33
N HIS A 203 -0.90 -8.95 -3.41
CA HIS A 203 -2.10 -8.23 -2.98
C HIS A 203 -3.01 -9.07 -2.10
N TYR A 204 -3.10 -8.71 -0.84
CA TYR A 204 -4.00 -9.37 0.10
C TYR A 204 -5.45 -8.85 -0.03
N ARG A 205 -6.39 -9.69 0.40
CA ARG A 205 -7.83 -9.42 0.35
C ARG A 205 -8.30 -8.54 1.50
N PRO A 206 -9.45 -7.86 1.37
CA PRO A 206 -10.04 -7.03 2.44
C PRO A 206 -10.24 -7.79 3.75
N ALA A 207 -10.54 -9.09 3.71
CA ALA A 207 -10.68 -9.91 4.91
C ALA A 207 -9.40 -9.94 5.74
N LEU A 208 -8.22 -10.08 5.09
CA LEU A 208 -6.94 -9.98 5.76
C LEU A 208 -6.69 -8.55 6.26
N GLY A 209 -6.97 -7.54 5.43
CA GLY A 209 -6.86 -6.13 5.84
C GLY A 209 -7.63 -5.84 7.12
N LYS A 210 -8.87 -6.35 7.23
CA LYS A 210 -9.68 -6.24 8.44
C LYS A 210 -9.00 -6.87 9.66
N ARG A 211 -8.48 -8.09 9.55
CA ARG A 211 -7.76 -8.75 10.65
C ARG A 211 -6.52 -7.96 11.10
N LEU A 212 -5.77 -7.36 10.15
CA LEU A 212 -4.63 -6.49 10.47
C LEU A 212 -5.09 -5.27 11.26
N MET A 213 -6.17 -4.61 10.84
CA MET A 213 -6.74 -3.45 11.52
C MET A 213 -7.24 -3.80 12.93
N GLU A 214 -7.94 -4.92 13.09
CA GLU A 214 -8.37 -5.43 14.39
C GLU A 214 -7.17 -5.62 15.32
N LYS A 215 -6.09 -6.25 14.84
CA LYS A 215 -4.87 -6.45 15.63
C LYS A 215 -4.20 -5.15 16.07
N ILE A 216 -4.16 -4.16 15.19
CA ILE A 216 -3.52 -2.86 15.46
C ILE A 216 -4.32 -2.02 16.45
N TYR A 217 -5.65 -2.12 16.38
CA TYR A 217 -6.56 -1.32 17.21
C TYR A 217 -7.21 -2.09 18.34
N GLU A 218 -6.85 -3.37 18.55
CA GLU A 218 -7.34 -4.20 19.65
C GLU A 218 -7.30 -3.49 21.03
N PRO A 219 -6.22 -2.80 21.42
CA PRO A 219 -6.19 -2.09 22.69
C PRO A 219 -7.25 -0.98 22.82
N TYR A 220 -7.64 -0.37 21.70
CA TYR A 220 -8.64 0.69 21.66
C TYR A 220 -10.07 0.14 21.64
N ILE A 221 -10.27 -1.03 21.04
CA ILE A 221 -11.59 -1.71 20.98
C ILE A 221 -11.95 -2.24 22.38
N LEU A 222 -10.97 -2.80 23.09
CA LEU A 222 -11.17 -3.36 24.43
C LEU A 222 -11.23 -2.32 25.54
N SER A 223 -10.78 -1.08 25.27
CA SER A 223 -10.78 0.03 26.22
C SER A 223 -11.18 1.34 25.53
N PRO A 224 -12.46 1.52 25.14
CA PRO A 224 -12.89 2.69 24.37
C PRO A 224 -12.66 4.04 25.08
N ASN A 225 -12.40 4.02 26.40
CA ASN A 225 -12.07 5.19 27.21
C ASN A 225 -10.53 5.35 27.44
N ALA A 226 -9.68 4.49 26.92
CA ALA A 226 -8.25 4.66 27.01
C ALA A 226 -7.84 5.86 26.14
N LYS A 227 -7.47 6.97 26.78
CA LYS A 227 -6.83 8.11 26.09
C LYS A 227 -5.61 7.57 25.34
N SER A 228 -5.43 7.98 24.09
CA SER A 228 -4.19 7.75 23.34
C SER A 228 -3.00 8.07 24.26
N PRO A 229 -2.02 7.18 24.39
CA PRO A 229 -0.87 7.43 25.25
C PRO A 229 -0.21 8.74 24.82
N ALA A 230 -0.11 9.66 25.76
CA ALA A 230 0.53 10.95 25.54
C ALA A 230 1.91 10.73 24.91
N SER A 231 2.21 11.48 23.86
CA SER A 231 3.54 11.52 23.25
C SER A 231 4.58 11.69 24.35
N PRO A 232 5.70 10.96 24.35
CA PRO A 232 6.74 11.12 25.36
C PRO A 232 7.18 12.57 25.38
N SER A 233 7.20 13.16 26.58
CA SER A 233 7.67 14.51 26.82
C SER A 233 9.01 14.76 26.13
N PRO A 234 9.28 15.96 25.61
CA PRO A 234 10.56 16.27 24.99
C PRO A 234 11.65 16.14 26.05
N GLY A 235 12.35 15.02 26.03
CA GLY A 235 13.59 14.87 26.75
C GLY A 235 14.58 15.89 26.20
N THR A 236 15.08 16.71 27.06
CA THR A 236 16.13 17.68 26.87
C THR A 236 17.34 17.03 26.16
N ILE A 237 17.70 17.57 24.98
CA ILE A 237 18.94 17.42 24.17
C ILE A 237 19.26 16.02 23.65
#